data_128052c81228b0347d6f7dfc0e774f79
#
_entry.id   128052c81228b0347d6f7dfc0e774f79
#
_cell.length_a   1.000
_cell.length_b   1.000
_cell.length_c   1.000
_cell.angle_alpha   90.00
_cell.angle_beta   90.00
_cell.angle_gamma   90.00
#
_symmetry.space_group_name_H-M   'P 1'
#
loop_
_entity.id
_entity.type
_entity.pdbx_description
1 polymer ?
#
loop_
_entity_poly.entity_id
_entity_poly.type
_entity_poly.pdbx_seq_one_letter_code
_entity_poly.pdbx_strand_id
1 'polypeptide(L)'
;RLSHDAIAVGMNTLLDDKPKLTCRLQGISKNIAKLIFSNKEIKFKNYKLIIVDYKKTVTENFSLFKKLKTQSILIEGGLNTFKYFLNCNLFDEVIVCQSNMTIKNASKKYFLSMKSITNNLILKSSLKYGEDMIYKFTN
;
A
#
# COMPACT_ATOMS: atom_id res chain seq x y z
N ARG A 1 0.29 -10.79 1.76
CA ARG A 1 -0.26 -10.61 3.12
C ARG A 1 0.29 -11.65 4.11
N LEU A 2 0.45 -12.90 3.70
CA LEU A 2 0.97 -13.95 4.58
C LEU A 2 2.39 -13.68 5.10
N SER A 3 3.24 -13.12 4.26
CA SER A 3 4.66 -12.85 4.53
C SER A 3 4.92 -11.56 5.33
N HIS A 4 3.88 -10.80 5.67
CA HIS A 4 4.01 -9.53 6.38
C HIS A 4 3.37 -9.58 7.77
N ASP A 5 3.86 -8.73 8.68
CA ASP A 5 3.34 -8.62 10.04
C ASP A 5 2.14 -7.70 10.14
N ALA A 6 2.09 -6.72 9.25
CA ALA A 6 1.00 -5.76 9.17
C ALA A 6 0.58 -5.49 7.74
N ILE A 7 -0.68 -5.09 7.58
CA ILE A 7 -1.26 -4.57 6.35
C ILE A 7 -1.81 -3.18 6.59
N ALA A 8 -1.56 -2.28 5.68
CA ALA A 8 -1.94 -0.87 5.82
C ALA A 8 -2.67 -0.35 4.59
N VAL A 9 -3.67 0.48 4.82
CA VAL A 9 -4.42 1.19 3.76
C VAL A 9 -4.61 2.66 4.13
N GLY A 10 -4.84 3.49 3.12
CA GLY A 10 -5.27 4.86 3.34
C GLY A 10 -6.74 4.94 3.80
N MET A 11 -7.09 6.00 4.53
CA MET A 11 -8.44 6.22 5.06
C MET A 11 -9.50 6.18 3.96
N ASN A 12 -9.30 6.86 2.84
CA ASN A 12 -10.29 6.89 1.76
C ASN A 12 -10.53 5.49 1.19
N THR A 13 -9.46 4.69 0.98
CA THR A 13 -9.59 3.29 0.55
C THR A 13 -10.40 2.47 1.55
N LEU A 14 -10.21 2.71 2.86
CA LEU A 14 -11.02 2.02 3.87
C LEU A 14 -12.50 2.40 3.81
N LEU A 15 -12.81 3.68 3.62
CA LEU A 15 -14.19 4.19 3.57
C LEU A 15 -14.92 3.76 2.30
N ASP A 16 -14.23 3.84 1.15
CA ASP A 16 -14.81 3.58 -0.16
C ASP A 16 -14.95 2.07 -0.43
N ASP A 17 -13.88 1.31 -0.20
CA ASP A 17 -13.80 -0.11 -0.59
C ASP A 17 -14.14 -1.06 0.56
N LYS A 18 -14.11 -0.60 1.81
CA LYS A 18 -14.34 -1.40 3.04
C LYS A 18 -13.60 -2.74 3.04
N PRO A 19 -12.30 -2.74 2.73
CA PRO A 19 -11.54 -3.96 2.52
C PRO A 19 -11.43 -4.78 3.82
N LYS A 20 -11.64 -6.09 3.75
CA LYS A 20 -11.53 -6.97 4.92
C LYS A 20 -10.10 -7.09 5.46
N LEU A 21 -9.09 -6.80 4.66
CA LEU A 21 -7.65 -6.88 4.99
C LEU A 21 -7.27 -8.21 5.65
N THR A 22 -7.83 -9.32 5.17
CA THR A 22 -7.55 -10.66 5.66
C THR A 22 -6.62 -11.41 4.71
N CYS A 23 -5.88 -12.38 5.23
CA CYS A 23 -5.22 -13.38 4.39
C CYS A 23 -6.29 -14.27 3.75
N ARG A 24 -6.21 -14.46 2.42
CA ARG A 24 -7.25 -15.20 1.66
C ARG A 24 -6.76 -16.57 1.16
N LEU A 25 -5.65 -17.06 1.67
CA LEU A 25 -5.18 -18.40 1.33
C LEU A 25 -6.04 -19.44 2.04
N GLN A 26 -6.53 -20.42 1.27
CA GLN A 26 -7.35 -21.49 1.80
C GLN A 26 -6.54 -22.33 2.82
N GLY A 27 -7.15 -22.62 3.96
CA GLY A 27 -6.51 -23.40 5.03
C GLY A 27 -5.52 -22.63 5.89
N ILE A 28 -5.25 -21.34 5.61
CA ILE A 28 -4.32 -20.53 6.39
C ILE A 28 -5.05 -19.36 7.03
N SER A 29 -5.04 -19.33 8.35
CA SER A 29 -5.52 -18.19 9.14
C SER A 29 -4.32 -17.51 9.81
N LYS A 30 -3.97 -16.30 9.35
CA LYS A 30 -2.99 -15.43 10.01
C LYS A 30 -3.69 -14.18 10.50
N ASN A 31 -3.58 -13.90 11.78
CA ASN A 31 -4.04 -12.63 12.33
C ASN A 31 -2.96 -11.56 12.05
N ILE A 32 -3.16 -10.78 11.00
CA ILE A 32 -2.27 -9.70 10.59
C ILE A 32 -2.72 -8.39 11.23
N ALA A 33 -1.78 -7.58 11.72
CA ALA A 33 -2.10 -6.27 12.26
C ALA A 33 -2.65 -5.36 11.14
N LYS A 34 -3.77 -4.69 11.40
CA LYS A 34 -4.45 -3.81 10.44
C LYS A 34 -4.20 -2.35 10.79
N LEU A 35 -3.64 -1.62 9.87
CA LEU A 35 -3.22 -0.24 10.04
C LEU A 35 -3.98 0.67 9.07
N ILE A 36 -4.29 1.88 9.53
CA ILE A 36 -4.94 2.90 8.70
C ILE A 36 -4.07 4.15 8.70
N PHE A 37 -3.71 4.62 7.51
CA PHE A 37 -3.08 5.92 7.35
C PHE A 37 -4.14 6.99 7.19
N SER A 38 -4.09 7.99 8.07
CA SER A 38 -5.03 9.11 8.08
C SER A 38 -4.35 10.38 8.56
N ASN A 39 -4.75 11.51 8.03
CA ASN A 39 -4.41 12.84 8.53
C ASN A 39 -5.40 13.35 9.59
N LYS A 40 -6.40 12.55 9.95
CA LYS A 40 -7.42 12.87 10.96
C LYS A 40 -7.49 11.79 12.01
N GLU A 41 -7.72 12.16 13.24
CA GLU A 41 -7.97 11.20 14.31
C GLU A 41 -9.40 10.65 14.20
N ILE A 42 -9.50 9.35 13.89
CA ILE A 42 -10.77 8.64 13.80
C ILE A 42 -10.57 7.28 14.44
N LYS A 43 -11.50 6.85 15.30
CA LYS A 43 -11.45 5.54 15.93
C LYS A 43 -12.22 4.51 15.11
N PHE A 44 -11.54 3.45 14.70
CA PHE A 44 -12.16 2.28 14.08
C PHE A 44 -11.98 1.05 14.96
N LYS A 45 -13.04 0.30 15.16
CA LYS A 45 -12.98 -1.00 15.84
C LYS A 45 -12.11 -1.96 15.02
N ASN A 46 -11.19 -2.67 15.67
CA ASN A 46 -10.29 -3.67 15.07
C ASN A 46 -9.20 -3.12 14.12
N TYR A 47 -8.93 -1.82 14.14
CA TYR A 47 -7.83 -1.22 13.38
C TYR A 47 -6.96 -0.37 14.30
N LYS A 48 -5.66 -0.42 14.08
CA LYS A 48 -4.72 0.51 14.70
C LYS A 48 -4.58 1.72 13.78
N LEU A 49 -4.96 2.87 14.25
CA LEU A 49 -4.80 4.11 13.51
C LEU A 49 -3.36 4.59 13.59
N ILE A 50 -2.79 4.92 12.43
CA ILE A 50 -1.54 5.65 12.31
C ILE A 50 -1.89 6.99 11.68
N ILE A 51 -1.67 8.05 12.42
CA ILE A 51 -1.81 9.40 11.90
C ILE A 51 -0.53 9.72 11.13
N VAL A 52 -0.63 9.77 9.83
CA VAL A 52 0.45 10.22 8.94
C VAL A 52 0.09 11.59 8.43
N ASP A 53 0.84 12.58 8.84
CA ASP A 53 0.74 13.90 8.25
C ASP A 53 1.55 13.91 6.95
N TYR A 54 0.86 13.90 5.82
CA TYR A 54 1.50 13.93 4.49
C TYR A 54 2.31 15.21 4.22
N LYS A 55 2.23 16.21 5.09
CA LYS A 55 3.02 17.44 5.01
C LYS A 55 4.30 17.37 5.84
N LYS A 56 4.39 16.42 6.77
CA LYS A 56 5.58 16.22 7.59
C LYS A 56 6.67 15.48 6.87
N THR A 57 7.89 15.71 7.32
CA THR A 57 9.05 14.99 6.82
C THR A 57 8.97 13.50 7.14
N VAL A 58 9.72 12.70 6.39
CA VAL A 58 9.86 11.26 6.60
C VAL A 58 10.30 10.94 8.03
N THR A 59 11.28 11.70 8.55
CA THR A 59 11.85 11.45 9.87
C THR A 59 10.81 11.61 10.98
N GLU A 60 9.95 12.62 10.87
CA GLU A 60 8.88 12.86 11.86
C GLU A 60 7.82 11.75 11.83
N ASN A 61 7.44 11.28 10.66
CA ASN A 61 6.50 10.19 10.52
C ASN A 61 7.11 8.82 10.84
N PHE A 62 8.42 8.64 10.60
CA PHE A 62 9.11 7.37 10.84
C PHE A 62 9.14 6.96 12.32
N SER A 63 9.13 7.92 13.23
CA SER A 63 9.01 7.64 14.67
C SER A 63 7.72 6.88 15.04
N LEU A 64 6.67 7.05 14.23
CA LEU A 64 5.40 6.34 14.40
C LEU A 64 5.53 4.85 14.05
N PHE A 65 6.29 4.52 13.01
CA PHE A 65 6.53 3.14 12.60
C PHE A 65 7.36 2.36 13.62
N LYS A 66 8.34 3.00 14.26
CA LYS A 66 9.13 2.39 15.35
C LYS A 66 8.26 1.88 16.51
N LYS A 67 7.13 2.56 16.78
CA LYS A 67 6.20 2.18 17.85
C LYS A 67 5.37 0.94 17.52
N LEU A 68 5.37 0.47 16.26
CA LEU A 68 4.50 -0.62 15.82
C LEU A 68 5.02 -2.01 16.19
N LYS A 69 6.30 -2.15 16.52
CA LYS A 69 6.94 -3.45 16.76
C LYS A 69 6.70 -4.46 15.63
N THR A 70 6.59 -3.99 14.39
CA THR A 70 6.43 -4.79 13.17
C THR A 70 7.72 -4.73 12.38
N GLN A 71 8.13 -5.85 11.77
CA GLN A 71 9.31 -5.93 10.92
C GLN A 71 8.96 -5.62 9.46
N SER A 72 7.73 -5.92 9.06
CA SER A 72 7.28 -5.74 7.68
C SER A 72 5.84 -5.25 7.60
N ILE A 73 5.59 -4.30 6.70
CA ILE A 73 4.27 -3.73 6.46
C ILE A 73 3.96 -3.81 4.96
N LEU A 74 2.87 -4.48 4.62
CA LEU A 74 2.32 -4.44 3.27
C LEU A 74 1.39 -3.22 3.14
N ILE A 75 1.71 -2.30 2.25
CA ILE A 75 0.89 -1.12 2.00
C ILE A 75 0.01 -1.38 0.77
N GLU A 76 -1.26 -1.63 1.01
CA GLU A 76 -2.30 -1.72 -0.01
C GLU A 76 -3.10 -0.41 0.02
N GLY A 77 -2.50 0.66 -0.45
CA GLY A 77 -3.12 1.95 -0.28
C GLY A 77 -3.73 2.53 -1.54
N GLY A 78 -4.65 3.46 -1.36
CA GLY A 78 -5.08 4.33 -2.45
C GLY A 78 -3.91 5.20 -2.95
N LEU A 79 -4.14 5.86 -4.08
CA LEU A 79 -3.14 6.61 -4.83
C LEU A 79 -2.32 7.61 -3.97
N ASN A 80 -2.97 8.31 -3.04
CA ASN A 80 -2.29 9.32 -2.21
C ASN A 80 -1.30 8.67 -1.24
N THR A 81 -1.68 7.55 -0.61
CA THR A 81 -0.80 6.79 0.27
C THR A 81 0.40 6.25 -0.51
N PHE A 82 0.14 5.66 -1.67
CA PHE A 82 1.20 5.15 -2.54
C PHE A 82 2.19 6.25 -2.97
N LYS A 83 1.68 7.39 -3.47
CA LYS A 83 2.50 8.54 -3.82
C LYS A 83 3.35 9.05 -2.64
N TYR A 84 2.78 9.09 -1.45
CA TYR A 84 3.52 9.52 -0.26
C TYR A 84 4.75 8.63 -0.02
N PHE A 85 4.58 7.30 -0.03
CA PHE A 85 5.69 6.38 0.19
C PHE A 85 6.73 6.44 -0.93
N LEU A 86 6.31 6.56 -2.19
CA LEU A 86 7.21 6.76 -3.32
C LEU A 86 8.04 8.04 -3.17
N ASN A 87 7.37 9.17 -2.92
CA ASN A 87 8.03 10.47 -2.85
C ASN A 87 9.00 10.56 -1.67
N CYS A 88 8.72 9.83 -0.60
CA CYS A 88 9.59 9.79 0.58
C CYS A 88 10.67 8.71 0.50
N ASN A 89 10.68 7.90 -0.57
CA ASN A 89 11.59 6.76 -0.72
C ASN A 89 11.53 5.78 0.48
N LEU A 90 10.32 5.56 1.02
CA LEU A 90 10.05 4.73 2.20
C LEU A 90 9.46 3.39 1.81
N PHE A 91 10.21 2.61 1.05
CA PHE A 91 9.82 1.25 0.66
C PHE A 91 11.06 0.44 0.30
N ASP A 92 10.98 -0.86 0.48
CA ASP A 92 12.00 -1.81 0.03
C ASP A 92 11.63 -2.39 -1.34
N GLU A 93 10.33 -2.63 -1.54
CA GLU A 93 9.78 -3.21 -2.77
C GLU A 93 8.50 -2.51 -3.20
N VAL A 94 8.33 -2.38 -4.51
CA VAL A 94 7.08 -1.95 -5.15
C VAL A 94 6.58 -3.07 -6.05
N ILE A 95 5.35 -3.52 -5.81
CA ILE A 95 4.69 -4.52 -6.64
C ILE A 95 3.58 -3.82 -7.44
N VAL A 96 3.65 -3.93 -8.76
CA VAL A 96 2.64 -3.41 -9.67
C VAL A 96 1.94 -4.57 -10.36
N CYS A 97 0.63 -4.67 -10.15
CA CYS A 97 -0.23 -5.61 -10.88
C CYS A 97 -0.93 -4.85 -11.99
N GLN A 98 -0.67 -5.23 -13.23
CA GLN A 98 -1.25 -4.63 -14.41
C GLN A 98 -2.20 -5.61 -15.08
N SER A 99 -3.49 -5.27 -15.10
CA SER A 99 -4.48 -6.02 -15.89
C SER A 99 -4.41 -5.65 -17.36
N ASN A 100 -4.74 -6.59 -18.24
CA ASN A 100 -4.93 -6.31 -19.65
C ASN A 100 -6.26 -5.59 -19.93
N MET A 101 -7.13 -5.48 -18.92
CA MET A 101 -8.42 -4.82 -19.05
C MET A 101 -8.27 -3.30 -18.98
N THR A 102 -8.90 -2.61 -19.95
CA THR A 102 -8.97 -1.14 -19.93
C THR A 102 -10.23 -0.68 -19.24
N ILE A 103 -10.08 0.16 -18.21
CA ILE A 103 -11.23 0.78 -17.54
C ILE A 103 -11.71 1.95 -18.40
N LYS A 104 -12.87 1.81 -19.00
CA LYS A 104 -13.52 2.89 -19.75
C LYS A 104 -14.01 3.97 -18.78
N ASN A 105 -13.86 5.24 -19.14
CA ASN A 105 -14.34 6.41 -18.37
C ASN A 105 -13.70 6.59 -16.96
N ALA A 106 -12.53 6.06 -16.73
CA ALA A 106 -11.82 6.33 -15.50
C ALA A 106 -11.42 7.82 -15.40
N SER A 107 -11.67 8.45 -14.26
CA SER A 107 -11.27 9.84 -14.03
C SER A 107 -9.74 9.97 -14.02
N LYS A 108 -9.19 10.92 -14.78
CA LYS A 108 -7.74 11.22 -14.81
C LYS A 108 -7.14 11.48 -13.41
N LYS A 109 -7.95 11.87 -12.44
CA LYS A 109 -7.54 12.11 -11.05
C LYS A 109 -6.93 10.88 -10.37
N TYR A 110 -7.28 9.68 -10.82
CA TYR A 110 -6.86 8.40 -10.23
C TYR A 110 -5.77 7.68 -11.03
N PHE A 111 -5.13 8.37 -11.98
CA PHE A 111 -4.08 7.77 -12.80
C PHE A 111 -2.69 8.01 -12.24
N LEU A 112 -1.89 6.93 -12.22
CA LEU A 112 -0.43 6.97 -12.25
C LEU A 112 0.01 6.24 -13.52
N SER A 113 0.84 6.89 -14.33
CA SER A 113 1.47 6.18 -15.43
C SER A 113 2.52 5.22 -14.89
N MET A 114 2.72 4.10 -15.56
CA MET A 114 3.80 3.16 -15.21
C MET A 114 5.15 3.90 -15.13
N LYS A 115 5.43 4.77 -16.11
CA LYS A 115 6.64 5.60 -16.13
C LYS A 115 6.81 6.46 -14.87
N SER A 116 5.74 7.06 -14.34
CA SER A 116 5.82 7.85 -13.11
C SER A 116 6.06 7.02 -11.85
N ILE A 117 5.71 5.74 -11.87
CA ILE A 117 5.96 4.81 -10.78
C ILE A 117 7.41 4.31 -10.81
N THR A 118 7.93 4.03 -12.00
CA THR A 118 9.18 3.27 -12.19
C THR A 118 10.39 4.13 -12.52
N ASN A 119 10.25 5.45 -12.59
CA ASN A 119 11.26 6.37 -13.13
C ASN A 119 12.66 6.25 -12.48
N ASN A 120 12.74 5.80 -11.23
CA ASN A 120 14.00 5.60 -10.51
C ASN A 120 14.07 4.23 -9.85
N LEU A 121 13.29 3.27 -10.31
CA LEU A 121 13.21 1.94 -9.72
C LEU A 121 13.86 0.90 -10.63
N ILE A 122 14.48 -0.10 -10.02
CA ILE A 122 15.11 -1.22 -10.71
C ILE A 122 14.09 -2.36 -10.80
N LEU A 123 13.77 -2.81 -12.02
CA LEU A 123 12.95 -4.00 -12.24
C LEU A 123 13.72 -5.24 -11.81
N LYS A 124 13.23 -5.93 -10.79
CA LYS A 124 13.81 -7.19 -10.29
C LYS A 124 13.22 -8.42 -10.98
N SER A 125 11.91 -8.42 -11.19
CA SER A 125 11.25 -9.54 -11.86
C SER A 125 9.94 -9.10 -12.48
N SER A 126 9.48 -9.86 -13.47
CA SER A 126 8.14 -9.81 -14.00
C SER A 126 7.56 -11.20 -14.11
N LEU A 127 6.28 -11.36 -13.85
CA LEU A 127 5.56 -12.63 -13.91
C LEU A 127 4.23 -12.43 -14.60
N LYS A 128 3.93 -13.27 -15.56
CA LYS A 128 2.59 -13.34 -16.16
C LYS A 128 1.72 -14.28 -15.32
N TYR A 129 0.55 -13.79 -14.90
CA TYR A 129 -0.43 -14.56 -14.15
C TYR A 129 -1.78 -14.47 -14.85
N GLY A 130 -2.16 -15.50 -15.58
CA GLY A 130 -3.30 -15.45 -16.50
C GLY A 130 -3.04 -14.41 -17.60
N GLU A 131 -3.92 -13.44 -17.72
CA GLU A 131 -3.80 -12.30 -18.64
C GLU A 131 -3.13 -11.08 -18.00
N ASP A 132 -2.90 -11.11 -16.69
CA ASP A 132 -2.31 -10.00 -15.95
C ASP A 132 -0.79 -10.11 -15.88
N MET A 133 -0.13 -8.96 -15.70
CA MET A 133 1.32 -8.88 -15.46
C MET A 133 1.59 -8.36 -14.05
N ILE A 134 2.53 -9.01 -13.38
CA ILE A 134 3.01 -8.61 -12.05
C ILE A 134 4.46 -8.20 -12.19
N TYR A 135 4.77 -6.96 -11.81
CA TYR A 135 6.12 -6.42 -11.81
C TYR A 135 6.58 -6.16 -10.39
N LYS A 136 7.82 -6.51 -10.10
CA LYS A 136 8.48 -6.24 -8.82
C LYS A 136 9.67 -5.33 -9.04
N PHE A 137 9.67 -4.21 -8.34
CA PHE A 137 10.72 -3.20 -8.38
C PHE A 137 11.34 -2.99 -7.00
N THR A 138 12.58 -2.49 -7.00
CA THR A 138 13.29 -2.01 -5.80
C THR A 138 13.95 -0.66 -6.10
N ASN A 139 14.49 -0.03 -5.08
CA ASN A 139 15.40 1.11 -5.24
C ASN A 139 16.70 0.68 -5.87
#